data_f564ee5f8487addd423bedebb30cb289
#
_entry.id   f564ee5f8487addd423bedebb30cb289
#
_cell.length_a   1.000
_cell.length_b   1.000
_cell.length_c   1.000
_cell.angle_alpha   90.00
_cell.angle_beta   90.00
_cell.angle_gamma   90.00
#
_symmetry.space_group_name_H-M   'P 1'
#
loop_
_entity.id
_entity.type
_entity.pdbx_description
1 polymer ?
#
loop_
_entity_poly.entity_id
_entity_poly.type
_entity_poly.pdbx_seq_one_letter_code
_entity_poly.pdbx_strand_id
1 'polypeptide(L)'
;MNNDELQVLGTPKKKRKNIGWVILAIIAAVAVIVGFGFFINQSPEEPIKIKTGKKMGESTIVPELQAAVDSLLNAQMTSIGNCLQGQVIVMEVETGEILAMVGQERNYEGKFVPCNNFAYQQELGSLMKTASLLALLEAGVDTGYVVHTGTGVVPVDGDNEHLMKDHNWHRGGYGDINLSRALEVSSNIGIGQTVAKTFRNNQQQFFDLLDKMSLGQPESIDGIEGLKPSSYSSPKDSDWIDRRIWWSAIGYERKIAPIQMLTFYNAIANGGKMVKPTLKTGEVEIINPQIANKANIKTMQVVLDHVVSQGLGRKAGTPLLRVAGKTGTSQVEEYEFGEETYVNEYQLAFCGYFPADHPQYSMIVSINKLGLPASGGGMAGTLFHNITEWMLCHDMPTLLIEDEETGEVRKLKESDIN
;
A
#
# COMPACT_ATOMS: atom_id res chain seq x y z
N MET A 1 -24.14 -18.53 -98.61
CA MET A 1 -22.81 -19.11 -98.75
C MET A 1 -22.12 -18.79 -97.42
N ASN A 2 -22.30 -19.51 -96.50
CA ASN A 2 -21.73 -20.55 -95.62
C ASN A 2 -20.31 -20.37 -95.26
N ASN A 3 -20.04 -20.31 -94.03
CA ASN A 3 -19.03 -21.14 -93.37
C ASN A 3 -19.30 -21.18 -91.87
N ASP A 4 -19.45 -22.40 -91.38
CA ASP A 4 -19.60 -22.83 -90.01
C ASP A 4 -18.22 -22.76 -89.36
N GLU A 5 -18.15 -22.09 -88.16
CA GLU A 5 -17.00 -22.22 -87.28
C GLU A 5 -17.40 -23.05 -86.02
N LEU A 6 -16.75 -24.22 -85.95
CA LEU A 6 -16.81 -25.09 -84.76
C LEU A 6 -16.17 -24.42 -83.55
N GLN A 7 -16.97 -24.20 -82.55
CA GLN A 7 -16.45 -23.85 -81.19
C GLN A 7 -15.93 -25.12 -80.52
N VAL A 8 -14.66 -25.12 -80.18
CA VAL A 8 -14.01 -26.15 -79.36
C VAL A 8 -14.29 -25.81 -77.85
N LEU A 9 -15.07 -26.67 -77.25
CA LEU A 9 -15.34 -26.60 -75.79
C LEU A 9 -14.07 -26.89 -74.97
N GLY A 10 -13.51 -25.88 -74.33
CA GLY A 10 -12.38 -25.98 -73.40
C GLY A 10 -12.76 -26.73 -72.10
N THR A 11 -11.97 -27.73 -71.80
CA THR A 11 -12.07 -28.50 -70.51
C THR A 11 -11.92 -27.60 -69.25
N PRO A 12 -12.72 -27.82 -68.18
CA PRO A 12 -12.62 -26.98 -66.96
C PRO A 12 -11.33 -27.26 -66.22
N LYS A 13 -10.51 -26.23 -66.01
CA LYS A 13 -9.34 -26.29 -65.15
C LYS A 13 -9.77 -26.49 -63.69
N LYS A 14 -9.43 -27.64 -63.08
CA LYS A 14 -9.58 -27.99 -61.68
C LYS A 14 -8.75 -27.01 -60.86
N LYS A 15 -9.43 -26.07 -60.06
CA LYS A 15 -8.77 -25.23 -59.06
C LYS A 15 -8.13 -26.15 -58.01
N ARG A 16 -6.81 -26.21 -57.95
CA ARG A 16 -6.09 -26.81 -56.83
C ARG A 16 -6.40 -25.97 -55.58
N LYS A 17 -7.21 -26.51 -54.68
CA LYS A 17 -7.36 -25.94 -53.33
C LYS A 17 -5.99 -25.93 -52.68
N ASN A 18 -5.56 -24.76 -52.21
CA ASN A 18 -4.30 -24.60 -51.47
C ASN A 18 -4.41 -25.34 -50.14
N ILE A 19 -4.17 -26.63 -50.13
CA ILE A 19 -4.14 -27.50 -48.92
C ILE A 19 -3.09 -26.99 -47.92
N GLY A 20 -2.01 -26.35 -48.42
CA GLY A 20 -0.99 -25.76 -47.55
C GLY A 20 -1.50 -24.69 -46.56
N TRP A 21 -2.43 -23.83 -47.02
CA TRP A 21 -3.03 -22.83 -46.13
C TRP A 21 -3.95 -23.41 -45.07
N VAL A 22 -4.65 -24.50 -45.37
CA VAL A 22 -5.52 -25.19 -44.39
C VAL A 22 -4.67 -25.91 -43.35
N ILE A 23 -3.56 -26.52 -43.75
CA ILE A 23 -2.62 -27.15 -42.80
C ILE A 23 -1.94 -26.11 -41.89
N LEU A 24 -1.52 -24.96 -42.42
CA LEU A 24 -0.95 -23.86 -41.64
C LEU A 24 -1.97 -23.27 -40.63
N ALA A 25 -3.22 -23.13 -41.04
CA ALA A 25 -4.30 -22.66 -40.13
C ALA A 25 -4.59 -23.68 -39.00
N ILE A 26 -4.56 -24.97 -39.28
CA ILE A 26 -4.73 -26.02 -38.29
C ILE A 26 -3.54 -26.07 -37.33
N ILE A 27 -2.31 -25.94 -37.80
CA ILE A 27 -1.11 -25.89 -36.97
C ILE A 27 -1.14 -24.65 -36.03
N ALA A 28 -1.54 -23.49 -36.58
CA ALA A 28 -1.70 -22.27 -35.77
C ALA A 28 -2.79 -22.42 -34.70
N ALA A 29 -3.95 -23.01 -35.03
CA ALA A 29 -5.03 -23.28 -34.09
C ALA A 29 -4.63 -24.28 -32.99
N VAL A 30 -3.88 -25.33 -33.34
CA VAL A 30 -3.35 -26.31 -32.39
C VAL A 30 -2.29 -25.66 -31.50
N ALA A 31 -1.42 -24.80 -32.03
CA ALA A 31 -0.43 -24.05 -31.20
C ALA A 31 -1.10 -23.09 -30.22
N VAL A 32 -2.19 -22.42 -30.63
CA VAL A 32 -2.99 -21.57 -29.73
C VAL A 32 -3.69 -22.40 -28.66
N ILE A 33 -4.28 -23.55 -28.99
CA ILE A 33 -4.96 -24.43 -28.03
C ILE A 33 -3.95 -25.05 -27.05
N VAL A 34 -2.76 -25.47 -27.53
CA VAL A 34 -1.69 -26.00 -26.67
C VAL A 34 -1.10 -24.90 -25.83
N GLY A 35 -0.89 -23.69 -26.36
CA GLY A 35 -0.45 -22.51 -25.60
C GLY A 35 -1.46 -22.09 -24.53
N PHE A 36 -2.76 -22.07 -24.88
CA PHE A 36 -3.82 -21.78 -23.93
C PHE A 36 -4.00 -22.91 -22.88
N GLY A 37 -3.86 -24.17 -23.27
CA GLY A 37 -3.87 -25.33 -22.37
C GLY A 37 -2.68 -25.33 -21.40
N PHE A 38 -1.51 -24.81 -21.81
CA PHE A 38 -0.35 -24.63 -20.94
C PHE A 38 -0.56 -23.48 -19.93
N PHE A 39 -1.27 -22.40 -20.32
CA PHE A 39 -1.62 -21.30 -19.42
C PHE A 39 -2.73 -21.66 -18.42
N ILE A 40 -3.66 -22.53 -18.79
CA ILE A 40 -4.77 -22.97 -17.90
C ILE A 40 -4.31 -24.06 -16.90
N ASN A 41 -3.22 -24.76 -17.20
CA ASN A 41 -2.72 -25.87 -16.36
C ASN A 41 -1.49 -25.52 -15.53
N GLN A 42 -1.19 -24.23 -15.32
CA GLN A 42 -0.36 -23.82 -14.20
C GLN A 42 -1.24 -23.93 -12.96
N SER A 43 -1.12 -25.03 -12.23
CA SER A 43 -1.49 -25.06 -10.82
C SER A 43 -0.88 -23.82 -10.17
N PRO A 44 -1.61 -23.07 -9.33
CA PRO A 44 -1.01 -21.97 -8.60
C PRO A 44 0.28 -22.49 -7.96
N GLU A 45 1.42 -21.84 -8.25
CA GLU A 45 2.69 -22.22 -7.63
C GLU A 45 2.48 -22.26 -6.14
N GLU A 46 2.84 -23.40 -5.51
CA GLU A 46 2.72 -23.50 -4.06
C GLU A 46 3.53 -22.36 -3.42
N PRO A 47 2.98 -21.68 -2.43
CA PRO A 47 3.65 -20.54 -1.80
C PRO A 47 5.01 -20.98 -1.25
N ILE A 48 6.03 -20.17 -1.47
CA ILE A 48 7.38 -20.42 -0.94
C ILE A 48 7.32 -20.33 0.58
N LYS A 49 7.63 -21.42 1.27
CA LYS A 49 7.65 -21.49 2.74
C LYS A 49 9.06 -21.74 3.26
N ILE A 50 9.46 -20.94 4.24
CA ILE A 50 10.77 -21.04 4.91
C ILE A 50 10.53 -21.38 6.39
N LYS A 51 11.24 -22.40 6.91
CA LYS A 51 11.17 -22.74 8.34
C LYS A 51 12.03 -21.78 9.16
N THR A 52 11.47 -21.21 10.21
CA THR A 52 12.15 -20.25 11.10
C THR A 52 13.04 -20.88 12.17
N GLY A 53 12.97 -22.20 12.34
CA GLY A 53 13.62 -22.90 13.47
C GLY A 53 12.87 -22.77 14.80
N LYS A 54 11.85 -21.92 14.90
CA LYS A 54 10.94 -21.85 16.07
C LYS A 54 10.02 -23.08 16.08
N LYS A 55 9.50 -23.44 17.25
CA LYS A 55 8.51 -24.52 17.38
C LYS A 55 7.23 -24.14 16.64
N MET A 56 6.71 -25.04 15.81
CA MET A 56 5.56 -24.77 14.97
C MET A 56 4.27 -24.62 15.76
N GLY A 57 3.44 -23.64 15.35
CA GLY A 57 2.04 -23.51 15.77
C GLY A 57 1.82 -22.83 17.12
N GLU A 58 2.85 -22.31 17.78
CA GLU A 58 2.69 -21.47 18.97
C GLU A 58 2.19 -20.08 18.58
N SER A 59 1.47 -19.42 19.49
CA SER A 59 1.03 -18.03 19.28
C SER A 59 2.22 -17.09 19.14
N THR A 60 2.13 -16.15 18.19
CA THR A 60 3.14 -15.10 18.00
C THR A 60 2.89 -13.88 18.89
N ILE A 61 1.70 -13.77 19.47
CA ILE A 61 1.32 -12.63 20.32
C ILE A 61 2.20 -12.62 21.57
N VAL A 62 2.82 -11.47 21.83
CA VAL A 62 3.58 -11.17 23.03
C VAL A 62 2.63 -10.54 24.06
N PRO A 63 2.28 -11.26 25.16
CA PRO A 63 1.19 -10.84 26.07
C PRO A 63 1.40 -9.45 26.68
N GLU A 64 2.63 -9.11 27.06
CA GLU A 64 2.98 -7.83 27.66
C GLU A 64 2.81 -6.69 26.63
N LEU A 65 3.25 -6.89 25.39
CA LEU A 65 3.08 -5.91 24.30
C LEU A 65 1.60 -5.76 23.95
N GLN A 66 0.86 -6.87 23.85
CA GLN A 66 -0.60 -6.86 23.61
C GLN A 66 -1.34 -6.01 24.64
N ALA A 67 -1.05 -6.20 25.92
CA ALA A 67 -1.67 -5.45 27.02
C ALA A 67 -1.28 -3.96 27.02
N ALA A 68 -0.02 -3.67 26.71
CA ALA A 68 0.46 -2.29 26.60
C ALA A 68 -0.19 -1.56 25.42
N VAL A 69 -0.26 -2.20 24.25
CA VAL A 69 -0.90 -1.63 23.05
C VAL A 69 -2.39 -1.38 23.31
N ASP A 70 -3.10 -2.31 23.98
CA ASP A 70 -4.50 -2.14 24.35
C ASP A 70 -4.72 -0.90 25.24
N SER A 71 -3.89 -0.75 26.28
CA SER A 71 -3.92 0.40 27.19
C SER A 71 -3.61 1.71 26.48
N LEU A 72 -2.57 1.74 25.63
CA LEU A 72 -2.15 2.93 24.89
C LEU A 72 -3.18 3.36 23.86
N LEU A 73 -3.78 2.39 23.15
CA LEU A 73 -4.87 2.64 22.19
C LEU A 73 -6.08 3.24 22.91
N ASN A 74 -6.51 2.65 24.03
CA ASN A 74 -7.62 3.16 24.84
C ASN A 74 -7.37 4.60 25.31
N ALA A 75 -6.20 4.89 25.85
CA ALA A 75 -5.81 6.21 26.29
C ALA A 75 -5.81 7.24 25.15
N GLN A 76 -5.26 6.87 23.99
CA GLN A 76 -5.22 7.72 22.80
C GLN A 76 -6.63 8.01 22.30
N MET A 77 -7.47 6.99 22.13
CA MET A 77 -8.85 7.14 21.66
C MET A 77 -9.68 7.99 22.62
N THR A 78 -9.48 7.83 23.94
CA THR A 78 -10.15 8.65 24.97
C THR A 78 -9.75 10.13 24.87
N SER A 79 -8.51 10.41 24.50
CA SER A 79 -8.01 11.79 24.30
C SER A 79 -8.55 12.47 23.04
N ILE A 80 -9.06 11.69 22.08
CA ILE A 80 -9.57 12.17 20.79
C ILE A 80 -11.09 12.38 20.86
N GLY A 81 -11.53 13.62 20.71
CA GLY A 81 -12.96 13.93 20.65
C GLY A 81 -13.65 13.20 19.49
N ASN A 82 -14.85 12.64 19.75
CA ASN A 82 -15.69 11.94 18.77
C ASN A 82 -14.98 10.75 18.09
N CYS A 83 -14.05 10.10 18.79
CA CYS A 83 -13.43 8.88 18.32
C CYS A 83 -14.46 7.75 18.30
N LEU A 84 -14.49 6.96 17.21
CA LEU A 84 -15.43 5.86 17.00
C LEU A 84 -14.76 4.51 17.27
N GLN A 85 -13.65 4.25 16.60
CA GLN A 85 -12.91 3.00 16.67
C GLN A 85 -11.42 3.21 16.40
N GLY A 86 -10.62 2.23 16.78
CA GLY A 86 -9.20 2.21 16.47
C GLY A 86 -8.66 0.81 16.44
N GLN A 87 -7.54 0.65 15.73
CA GLN A 87 -6.80 -0.59 15.71
C GLN A 87 -5.30 -0.35 15.60
N VAL A 88 -4.54 -1.27 16.16
CA VAL A 88 -3.08 -1.32 16.08
C VAL A 88 -2.66 -2.75 15.76
N ILE A 89 -1.73 -2.90 14.82
CA ILE A 89 -1.09 -4.17 14.50
C ILE A 89 0.41 -3.95 14.49
N VAL A 90 1.14 -4.75 15.27
CA VAL A 90 2.61 -4.77 15.32
C VAL A 90 3.10 -6.09 14.76
N MET A 91 4.05 -6.04 13.82
CA MET A 91 4.52 -7.21 13.09
C MET A 91 6.05 -7.24 12.99
N GLU A 92 6.66 -8.41 13.13
CA GLU A 92 8.08 -8.63 12.86
C GLU A 92 8.35 -8.58 11.35
N VAL A 93 9.36 -7.80 10.94
CA VAL A 93 9.61 -7.51 9.50
C VAL A 93 10.00 -8.76 8.72
N GLU A 94 10.90 -9.57 9.25
CA GLU A 94 11.48 -10.69 8.52
C GLU A 94 10.51 -11.88 8.36
N THR A 95 9.72 -12.14 9.39
CA THR A 95 8.89 -13.35 9.49
C THR A 95 7.41 -13.10 9.18
N GLY A 96 6.92 -11.87 9.36
CA GLY A 96 5.49 -11.56 9.31
C GLY A 96 4.72 -11.98 10.57
N GLU A 97 5.41 -12.40 11.63
CA GLU A 97 4.77 -12.74 12.91
C GLU A 97 4.11 -11.52 13.52
N ILE A 98 2.81 -11.60 13.80
CA ILE A 98 2.03 -10.54 14.46
C ILE A 98 2.28 -10.64 15.97
N LEU A 99 2.91 -9.63 16.54
CA LEU A 99 3.31 -9.60 17.94
C LEU A 99 2.25 -8.97 18.85
N ALA A 100 1.48 -8.04 18.30
CA ALA A 100 0.30 -7.47 18.94
C ALA A 100 -0.75 -7.12 17.88
N MET A 101 -2.02 -7.33 18.21
CA MET A 101 -3.16 -7.02 17.34
C MET A 101 -4.35 -6.61 18.22
N VAL A 102 -4.61 -5.31 18.29
CA VAL A 102 -5.63 -4.71 19.18
C VAL A 102 -6.60 -3.89 18.37
N GLY A 103 -7.89 -4.16 18.55
CA GLY A 103 -8.99 -3.37 18.02
C GLY A 103 -9.95 -2.95 19.13
N GLN A 104 -10.39 -1.70 19.09
CA GLN A 104 -11.38 -1.16 20.05
C GLN A 104 -12.41 -0.31 19.30
N GLU A 105 -13.65 -0.34 19.78
CA GLU A 105 -14.75 0.50 19.28
C GLU A 105 -15.54 1.13 20.42
N ARG A 106 -16.20 2.25 20.13
CA ARG A 106 -17.03 2.96 21.10
C ARG A 106 -18.41 2.31 21.19
N ASN A 107 -18.78 1.82 22.35
CA ASN A 107 -20.12 1.27 22.60
C ASN A 107 -21.16 2.36 22.89
N TYR A 108 -22.43 1.97 23.04
CA TYR A 108 -23.55 2.88 23.34
C TYR A 108 -23.42 3.63 24.67
N GLU A 109 -22.63 3.12 25.61
CA GLU A 109 -22.32 3.81 26.88
C GLU A 109 -21.18 4.82 26.75
N GLY A 110 -20.60 4.95 25.56
CA GLY A 110 -19.47 5.84 25.28
C GLY A 110 -18.11 5.29 25.73
N LYS A 111 -18.04 4.02 26.14
CA LYS A 111 -16.78 3.33 26.52
C LYS A 111 -16.18 2.63 25.33
N PHE A 112 -14.85 2.55 25.28
CA PHE A 112 -14.15 1.74 24.32
C PHE A 112 -14.09 0.28 24.80
N VAL A 113 -14.50 -0.63 23.91
CA VAL A 113 -14.55 -2.08 24.16
C VAL A 113 -13.79 -2.79 23.04
N PRO A 114 -13.22 -3.98 23.29
CA PRO A 114 -12.54 -4.76 22.26
C PRO A 114 -13.46 -5.06 21.08
N CYS A 115 -12.92 -4.95 19.86
CA CYS A 115 -13.62 -5.34 18.64
C CYS A 115 -12.68 -6.04 17.66
N ASN A 116 -13.26 -6.77 16.70
CA ASN A 116 -12.52 -7.46 15.63
C ASN A 116 -12.73 -6.73 14.30
N ASN A 117 -12.07 -5.58 14.13
CA ASN A 117 -12.18 -4.73 12.94
C ASN A 117 -11.00 -4.88 11.96
N PHE A 118 -10.16 -5.91 12.11
CA PHE A 118 -8.91 -6.06 11.34
C PHE A 118 -9.13 -6.37 9.86
N ALA A 119 -10.27 -6.97 9.50
CA ALA A 119 -10.66 -7.26 8.14
C ALA A 119 -11.44 -6.12 7.46
N TYR A 120 -11.78 -5.06 8.20
CA TYR A 120 -12.57 -3.95 7.67
C TYR A 120 -11.76 -3.17 6.62
N GLN A 121 -12.29 -3.15 5.40
CA GLN A 121 -11.68 -2.46 4.28
C GLN A 121 -12.21 -1.04 4.12
N GLN A 122 -11.31 -0.09 3.99
CA GLN A 122 -11.63 1.32 3.78
C GLN A 122 -10.57 2.01 2.92
N GLU A 123 -10.88 3.20 2.47
CA GLU A 123 -9.93 4.05 1.77
C GLU A 123 -8.90 4.62 2.77
N LEU A 124 -7.64 4.14 2.70
CA LEU A 124 -6.58 4.53 3.63
C LEU A 124 -5.87 5.84 3.24
N GLY A 125 -6.44 6.55 2.25
CA GLY A 125 -5.99 7.87 1.82
C GLY A 125 -4.50 7.93 1.53
N SER A 126 -3.83 8.91 2.11
CA SER A 126 -2.42 9.21 1.79
C SER A 126 -1.40 8.10 2.09
N LEU A 127 -1.77 6.98 2.74
CA LEU A 127 -0.89 5.80 2.81
C LEU A 127 -0.65 5.23 1.41
N MET A 128 -1.64 5.29 0.53
CA MET A 128 -1.55 4.84 -0.86
C MET A 128 -0.46 5.56 -1.66
N LYS A 129 -0.13 6.82 -1.33
CA LYS A 129 0.89 7.61 -2.05
C LYS A 129 2.27 6.94 -2.04
N THR A 130 2.56 6.10 -1.04
CA THR A 130 3.78 5.28 -1.00
C THR A 130 3.81 4.28 -2.16
N ALA A 131 2.72 3.58 -2.41
CA ALA A 131 2.61 2.67 -3.55
C ALA A 131 2.63 3.43 -4.89
N SER A 132 1.97 4.59 -4.94
CA SER A 132 1.97 5.46 -6.13
C SER A 132 3.36 5.97 -6.49
N LEU A 133 4.15 6.43 -5.50
CA LEU A 133 5.52 6.84 -5.74
C LEU A 133 6.41 5.66 -6.17
N LEU A 134 6.23 4.48 -5.56
CA LEU A 134 6.96 3.30 -5.97
C LEU A 134 6.60 2.88 -7.41
N ALA A 135 5.34 3.01 -7.83
CA ALA A 135 4.91 2.78 -9.21
C ALA A 135 5.54 3.79 -10.18
N LEU A 136 5.67 5.06 -9.79
CA LEU A 136 6.38 6.08 -10.57
C LEU A 136 7.87 5.72 -10.73
N LEU A 137 8.53 5.28 -9.67
CA LEU A 137 9.93 4.82 -9.72
C LEU A 137 10.10 3.61 -10.65
N GLU A 138 9.19 2.62 -10.60
CA GLU A 138 9.18 1.46 -11.51
C GLU A 138 8.91 1.87 -12.97
N ALA A 139 8.20 2.97 -13.18
CA ALA A 139 7.99 3.57 -14.51
C ALA A 139 9.17 4.47 -14.95
N GLY A 140 10.23 4.58 -14.14
CA GLY A 140 11.45 5.33 -14.47
C GLY A 140 11.39 6.82 -14.13
N VAL A 141 10.42 7.27 -13.32
CA VAL A 141 10.36 8.66 -12.83
C VAL A 141 11.20 8.78 -11.57
N ASP A 142 12.20 9.67 -11.58
CA ASP A 142 13.10 9.90 -10.44
C ASP A 142 12.45 10.76 -9.35
N THR A 143 12.88 10.57 -8.08
CA THR A 143 12.39 11.36 -6.92
C THR A 143 12.73 12.84 -7.01
N GLY A 144 13.73 13.21 -7.78
CA GLY A 144 14.11 14.59 -8.10
C GLY A 144 13.20 15.27 -9.12
N TYR A 145 12.29 14.53 -9.78
CA TYR A 145 11.33 15.12 -10.71
C TYR A 145 10.51 16.23 -10.04
N VAL A 146 10.57 17.44 -10.59
CA VAL A 146 9.91 18.63 -10.04
C VAL A 146 8.48 18.73 -10.56
N VAL A 147 7.55 18.93 -9.64
CA VAL A 147 6.12 19.14 -9.89
C VAL A 147 5.73 20.54 -9.46
N HIS A 148 5.01 21.25 -10.32
CA HIS A 148 4.45 22.54 -9.99
C HIS A 148 3.09 22.35 -9.29
N THR A 149 3.04 22.55 -7.96
CA THR A 149 1.80 22.45 -7.18
C THR A 149 1.11 23.82 -6.99
N GLY A 150 1.76 24.88 -7.44
CA GLY A 150 1.25 26.25 -7.40
C GLY A 150 0.85 26.69 -5.99
N THR A 151 -0.31 27.33 -5.89
CA THR A 151 -0.89 27.77 -4.61
C THR A 151 -1.59 26.66 -3.83
N GLY A 152 -1.42 25.40 -4.23
CA GLY A 152 -2.05 24.25 -3.58
C GLY A 152 -3.46 23.93 -4.06
N VAL A 153 -3.86 24.49 -5.20
CA VAL A 153 -5.12 24.16 -5.91
C VAL A 153 -4.82 24.11 -7.40
N VAL A 154 -5.16 23.00 -8.04
CA VAL A 154 -4.99 22.84 -9.49
C VAL A 154 -6.24 22.20 -10.10
N PRO A 155 -6.61 22.57 -11.35
CA PRO A 155 -7.66 21.88 -12.08
C PRO A 155 -7.18 20.50 -12.51
N VAL A 156 -8.04 19.49 -12.35
CA VAL A 156 -7.78 18.12 -12.80
C VAL A 156 -7.97 18.06 -14.30
N ASP A 157 -6.92 17.66 -15.01
CA ASP A 157 -6.89 17.61 -16.49
C ASP A 157 -7.35 18.91 -17.18
N GLY A 158 -7.17 20.07 -16.51
CA GLY A 158 -7.60 21.37 -17.01
C GLY A 158 -9.07 21.69 -16.78
N ASP A 159 -9.81 20.82 -16.11
CA ASP A 159 -11.22 21.01 -15.75
C ASP A 159 -11.36 21.80 -14.44
N ASN A 160 -11.84 23.04 -14.53
CA ASN A 160 -12.01 23.92 -13.37
C ASN A 160 -13.20 23.53 -12.46
N GLU A 161 -14.05 22.62 -12.87
CA GLU A 161 -15.13 22.08 -12.03
C GLU A 161 -14.60 21.01 -11.06
N HIS A 162 -13.47 20.37 -11.41
CA HIS A 162 -12.82 19.33 -10.62
C HIS A 162 -11.43 19.80 -10.17
N LEU A 163 -11.31 20.14 -8.87
CA LEU A 163 -10.09 20.69 -8.31
C LEU A 163 -9.40 19.69 -7.37
N MET A 164 -8.10 19.45 -7.57
CA MET A 164 -7.25 18.78 -6.59
C MET A 164 -6.63 19.82 -5.66
N LYS A 165 -6.67 19.56 -4.35
CA LYS A 165 -6.15 20.47 -3.32
C LYS A 165 -5.12 19.79 -2.44
N ASP A 166 -4.05 20.50 -2.12
CA ASP A 166 -3.14 20.18 -1.04
C ASP A 166 -3.67 20.71 0.28
N HIS A 167 -3.36 20.06 1.40
CA HIS A 167 -3.89 20.43 2.72
C HIS A 167 -3.49 21.86 3.17
N ASN A 168 -2.42 22.43 2.59
CA ASN A 168 -1.94 23.78 2.89
C ASN A 168 -2.38 24.85 1.86
N TRP A 169 -3.35 24.55 0.99
CA TRP A 169 -3.83 25.47 -0.04
C TRP A 169 -4.20 26.85 0.52
N HIS A 170 -4.78 26.92 1.73
CA HIS A 170 -5.13 28.17 2.41
C HIS A 170 -3.91 28.95 2.96
N ARG A 171 -2.70 28.37 2.89
CA ARG A 171 -1.43 28.96 3.28
C ARG A 171 -0.50 29.24 2.10
N GLY A 172 -1.02 29.16 0.87
CA GLY A 172 -0.29 29.47 -0.36
C GLY A 172 0.35 28.28 -1.07
N GLY A 173 0.05 27.04 -0.67
CA GLY A 173 0.54 25.84 -1.34
C GLY A 173 2.03 25.56 -1.12
N TYR A 174 2.60 24.71 -1.98
CA TYR A 174 4.01 24.31 -1.90
C TYR A 174 4.86 24.86 -3.05
N GLY A 175 4.25 25.49 -4.09
CA GLY A 175 4.97 25.93 -5.28
C GLY A 175 5.56 24.76 -6.06
N ASP A 176 6.85 24.86 -6.38
CA ASP A 176 7.61 23.80 -7.04
C ASP A 176 8.27 22.91 -6.01
N ILE A 177 7.96 21.61 -6.05
CA ILE A 177 8.54 20.60 -5.18
C ILE A 177 8.93 19.35 -5.98
N ASN A 178 9.96 18.64 -5.54
CA ASN A 178 10.30 17.35 -6.11
C ASN A 178 9.40 16.25 -5.52
N LEU A 179 9.43 15.05 -6.13
CA LEU A 179 8.57 13.93 -5.70
C LEU A 179 8.91 13.40 -4.30
N SER A 180 10.20 13.43 -3.88
CA SER A 180 10.55 13.14 -2.49
C SER A 180 9.78 14.07 -1.54
N ARG A 181 9.90 15.38 -1.77
CA ARG A 181 9.21 16.38 -0.97
C ARG A 181 7.69 16.24 -1.04
N ALA A 182 7.15 15.89 -2.21
CA ALA A 182 5.71 15.65 -2.37
C ALA A 182 5.20 14.53 -1.46
N LEU A 183 5.97 13.44 -1.27
CA LEU A 183 5.62 12.39 -0.32
C LEU A 183 5.78 12.84 1.14
N GLU A 184 6.88 13.55 1.45
CA GLU A 184 7.19 14.06 2.80
C GLU A 184 6.08 14.98 3.34
N VAL A 185 5.58 15.89 2.50
CA VAL A 185 4.49 16.81 2.85
C VAL A 185 3.11 16.29 2.45
N SER A 186 3.05 15.05 1.96
CA SER A 186 1.79 14.42 1.55
C SER A 186 0.99 15.21 0.52
N SER A 187 1.66 15.86 -0.46
CA SER A 187 1.00 16.63 -1.51
C SER A 187 0.10 15.72 -2.38
N ASN A 188 -1.18 16.05 -2.46
CA ASN A 188 -2.14 15.40 -3.36
C ASN A 188 -1.81 15.74 -4.81
N ILE A 189 -1.53 17.02 -5.06
CA ILE A 189 -1.20 17.52 -6.39
C ILE A 189 0.09 16.90 -6.89
N GLY A 190 1.15 16.92 -6.05
CA GLY A 190 2.45 16.39 -6.42
C GLY A 190 2.41 14.93 -6.88
N ILE A 191 1.71 14.08 -6.15
CA ILE A 191 1.58 12.65 -6.48
C ILE A 191 0.52 12.42 -7.58
N GLY A 192 -0.70 12.96 -7.42
CA GLY A 192 -1.82 12.72 -8.35
C GLY A 192 -1.51 13.20 -9.75
N GLN A 193 -1.00 14.44 -9.89
CA GLN A 193 -0.63 15.01 -11.19
C GLN A 193 0.48 14.21 -11.89
N THR A 194 1.48 13.75 -11.12
CA THR A 194 2.60 13.01 -11.71
C THR A 194 2.15 11.63 -12.19
N VAL A 195 1.33 10.93 -11.39
CA VAL A 195 0.74 9.64 -11.81
C VAL A 195 -0.12 9.82 -13.06
N ALA A 196 -1.06 10.77 -13.06
CA ALA A 196 -1.91 11.04 -14.21
C ALA A 196 -1.11 11.39 -15.48
N LYS A 197 -0.07 12.21 -15.34
CA LYS A 197 0.81 12.58 -16.46
C LYS A 197 1.64 11.40 -16.97
N THR A 198 2.23 10.61 -16.06
CA THR A 198 3.12 9.49 -16.42
C THR A 198 2.35 8.39 -17.14
N PHE A 199 1.16 8.06 -16.67
CA PHE A 199 0.34 6.98 -17.21
C PHE A 199 -0.77 7.44 -18.17
N ARG A 200 -0.72 8.70 -18.63
CA ARG A 200 -1.76 9.31 -19.48
C ARG A 200 -2.16 8.47 -20.70
N ASN A 201 -1.18 7.85 -21.38
CA ASN A 201 -1.43 7.08 -22.58
C ASN A 201 -1.87 5.62 -22.30
N ASN A 202 -1.65 5.14 -21.08
CA ASN A 202 -2.03 3.80 -20.64
C ASN A 202 -2.19 3.79 -19.13
N GLN A 203 -3.35 4.23 -18.65
CA GLN A 203 -3.63 4.29 -17.21
C GLN A 203 -3.65 2.90 -16.56
N GLN A 204 -4.01 1.85 -17.31
CA GLN A 204 -4.00 0.48 -16.80
C GLN A 204 -2.61 0.04 -16.30
N GLN A 205 -1.54 0.55 -16.91
CA GLN A 205 -0.16 0.26 -16.48
C GLN A 205 0.09 0.64 -15.01
N PHE A 206 -0.52 1.72 -14.51
CA PHE A 206 -0.43 2.09 -13.10
C PHE A 206 -1.01 0.99 -12.20
N PHE A 207 -2.19 0.49 -12.52
CA PHE A 207 -2.84 -0.59 -11.76
C PHE A 207 -2.09 -1.91 -11.88
N ASP A 208 -1.61 -2.25 -13.08
CA ASP A 208 -0.80 -3.45 -13.30
C ASP A 208 0.51 -3.44 -12.47
N LEU A 209 1.13 -2.26 -12.27
CA LEU A 209 2.27 -2.10 -11.37
C LEU A 209 1.88 -2.31 -9.91
N LEU A 210 0.75 -1.79 -9.45
CA LEU A 210 0.25 -2.01 -8.09
C LEU A 210 -0.05 -3.50 -7.83
N ASP A 211 -0.65 -4.18 -8.80
CA ASP A 211 -0.92 -5.61 -8.72
C ASP A 211 0.38 -6.44 -8.71
N LYS A 212 1.38 -6.07 -9.54
CA LYS A 212 2.72 -6.66 -9.52
C LYS A 212 3.41 -6.49 -8.16
N MET A 213 3.18 -5.38 -7.48
CA MET A 213 3.65 -5.13 -6.11
C MET A 213 2.88 -5.92 -5.07
N SER A 214 1.86 -6.69 -5.45
CA SER A 214 0.96 -7.42 -4.54
C SER A 214 0.26 -6.51 -3.53
N LEU A 215 -0.07 -5.28 -3.92
CA LEU A 215 -0.77 -4.33 -3.07
C LEU A 215 -2.18 -4.84 -2.76
N GLY A 216 -2.49 -4.94 -1.45
CA GLY A 216 -3.79 -5.47 -1.01
C GLY A 216 -3.76 -6.97 -0.69
N GLN A 217 -2.59 -7.61 -0.76
CA GLN A 217 -2.37 -8.97 -0.26
C GLN A 217 -2.04 -8.95 1.25
N PRO A 218 -2.28 -10.06 1.96
CA PRO A 218 -2.93 -11.30 1.51
C PRO A 218 -4.48 -11.20 1.50
N GLU A 219 -5.12 -12.15 0.81
CA GLU A 219 -6.59 -12.25 0.75
C GLU A 219 -7.17 -12.99 1.96
N SER A 220 -6.34 -13.71 2.70
CA SER A 220 -6.72 -14.43 3.91
C SER A 220 -5.53 -14.56 4.87
N ILE A 221 -5.81 -14.52 6.17
CA ILE A 221 -4.87 -14.76 7.26
C ILE A 221 -5.56 -15.66 8.28
N ASP A 222 -4.91 -16.76 8.68
CA ASP A 222 -5.44 -17.64 9.71
C ASP A 222 -5.65 -16.88 11.03
N GLY A 223 -6.87 -16.94 11.56
CA GLY A 223 -7.25 -16.22 12.78
C GLY A 223 -7.78 -14.79 12.57
N ILE A 224 -7.85 -14.30 11.31
CA ILE A 224 -8.52 -13.05 10.95
C ILE A 224 -9.68 -13.38 10.00
N GLU A 225 -10.88 -13.45 10.55
CA GLU A 225 -12.08 -13.77 9.78
C GLU A 225 -12.54 -12.57 8.94
N GLY A 226 -13.12 -12.85 7.76
CA GLY A 226 -13.74 -11.84 6.90
C GLY A 226 -12.78 -11.02 6.06
N LEU A 227 -11.47 -11.29 6.10
CA LEU A 227 -10.52 -10.63 5.19
C LEU A 227 -10.84 -11.03 3.75
N LYS A 228 -10.80 -10.05 2.85
CA LYS A 228 -11.16 -10.18 1.43
C LYS A 228 -10.08 -9.57 0.57
N PRO A 229 -10.00 -9.93 -0.74
CA PRO A 229 -9.21 -9.19 -1.70
C PRO A 229 -9.52 -7.69 -1.64
N SER A 230 -8.50 -6.85 -1.79
CA SER A 230 -8.73 -5.40 -1.90
C SER A 230 -9.57 -5.09 -3.14
N SER A 231 -10.56 -4.21 -3.01
CA SER A 231 -11.39 -3.76 -4.13
C SER A 231 -10.90 -2.40 -4.63
N TYR A 232 -10.91 -2.19 -5.95
CA TYR A 232 -10.54 -0.92 -6.56
C TYR A 232 -11.21 -0.74 -7.93
N SER A 233 -11.38 0.51 -8.32
CA SER A 233 -11.80 0.86 -9.68
C SER A 233 -10.59 1.05 -10.58
N SER A 234 -10.71 0.67 -11.85
CA SER A 234 -9.62 0.69 -12.83
C SER A 234 -10.15 0.97 -14.24
N PRO A 235 -9.29 1.24 -15.23
CA PRO A 235 -9.69 1.37 -16.64
C PRO A 235 -10.38 0.16 -17.26
N LYS A 236 -10.40 -1.00 -16.58
CA LYS A 236 -11.15 -2.17 -17.01
C LYS A 236 -12.64 -2.10 -16.72
N ASP A 237 -13.05 -1.17 -15.85
CA ASP A 237 -14.44 -1.00 -15.44
C ASP A 237 -15.16 -0.10 -16.43
N SER A 238 -16.42 -0.44 -16.75
CA SER A 238 -17.21 0.26 -17.77
C SER A 238 -17.57 1.71 -17.41
N ASP A 239 -17.52 2.06 -16.15
CA ASP A 239 -17.80 3.40 -15.60
C ASP A 239 -16.54 4.21 -15.32
N TRP A 240 -15.36 3.69 -15.73
CA TRP A 240 -14.10 4.42 -15.57
C TRP A 240 -14.08 5.70 -16.39
N ILE A 241 -13.58 6.77 -15.78
CA ILE A 241 -13.29 8.04 -16.45
C ILE A 241 -11.85 8.45 -16.09
N ASP A 242 -11.12 8.99 -17.06
CA ASP A 242 -9.68 9.19 -16.99
C ASP A 242 -9.22 10.02 -15.78
N ARG A 243 -10.00 11.01 -15.35
CA ARG A 243 -9.65 11.83 -14.18
C ARG A 243 -9.64 11.05 -12.85
N ARG A 244 -10.28 9.85 -12.76
CA ARG A 244 -10.29 9.04 -11.53
C ARG A 244 -8.89 8.58 -11.14
N ILE A 245 -7.93 8.49 -12.05
CA ILE A 245 -6.55 8.12 -11.73
C ILE A 245 -5.90 9.08 -10.71
N TRP A 246 -6.28 10.37 -10.71
CA TRP A 246 -5.77 11.35 -9.75
C TRP A 246 -6.16 10.96 -8.31
N TRP A 247 -7.41 10.54 -8.10
CA TRP A 247 -7.93 10.12 -6.80
C TRP A 247 -7.41 8.74 -6.41
N SER A 248 -7.32 7.81 -7.36
CA SER A 248 -6.70 6.50 -7.15
C SER A 248 -5.26 6.62 -6.66
N ALA A 249 -4.49 7.56 -7.23
CA ALA A 249 -3.11 7.82 -6.85
C ALA A 249 -2.93 8.31 -5.40
N ILE A 250 -3.95 8.93 -4.81
CA ILE A 250 -3.86 9.51 -3.46
C ILE A 250 -4.65 8.71 -2.41
N GLY A 251 -5.25 7.57 -2.81
CA GLY A 251 -5.82 6.58 -1.89
C GLY A 251 -7.33 6.57 -1.79
N TYR A 252 -8.01 7.22 -2.70
CA TYR A 252 -9.42 7.00 -2.97
C TYR A 252 -9.59 5.91 -4.04
N GLU A 253 -10.81 5.43 -4.27
CA GLU A 253 -11.12 4.40 -5.27
C GLU A 253 -10.53 3.01 -4.97
N ARG A 254 -9.80 2.82 -3.87
CA ARG A 254 -9.31 1.51 -3.41
C ARG A 254 -9.62 1.29 -1.94
N LYS A 255 -10.37 0.22 -1.67
CA LYS A 255 -10.66 -0.23 -0.30
C LYS A 255 -9.70 -1.37 0.07
N ILE A 256 -9.00 -1.21 1.18
CA ILE A 256 -7.96 -2.12 1.63
C ILE A 256 -8.00 -2.20 3.17
N ALA A 257 -7.81 -3.39 3.73
CA ALA A 257 -7.73 -3.54 5.17
C ALA A 257 -6.38 -3.01 5.71
N PRO A 258 -6.33 -2.40 6.89
CA PRO A 258 -5.08 -1.91 7.48
C PRO A 258 -3.96 -2.95 7.51
N ILE A 259 -4.27 -4.23 7.80
CA ILE A 259 -3.27 -5.30 7.79
C ILE A 259 -2.68 -5.56 6.39
N GLN A 260 -3.46 -5.42 5.33
CA GLN A 260 -2.97 -5.55 3.95
C GLN A 260 -2.03 -4.38 3.60
N MET A 261 -2.37 -3.17 4.03
CA MET A 261 -1.49 -2.02 3.87
C MET A 261 -0.21 -2.17 4.70
N LEU A 262 -0.30 -2.67 5.93
CA LEU A 262 0.87 -2.98 6.76
C LEU A 262 1.77 -4.00 6.07
N THR A 263 1.21 -5.04 5.46
CA THR A 263 1.97 -6.06 4.71
C THR A 263 2.77 -5.44 3.57
N PHE A 264 2.21 -4.45 2.87
CA PHE A 264 2.93 -3.71 1.82
C PHE A 264 4.09 -2.87 2.39
N TYR A 265 3.86 -2.13 3.49
CA TYR A 265 4.94 -1.36 4.15
C TYR A 265 6.01 -2.27 4.74
N ASN A 266 5.61 -3.41 5.30
CA ASN A 266 6.53 -4.44 5.77
C ASN A 266 7.42 -4.96 4.64
N ALA A 267 6.87 -5.16 3.45
CA ALA A 267 7.67 -5.57 2.29
C ALA A 267 8.73 -4.52 1.90
N ILE A 268 8.41 -3.22 1.99
CA ILE A 268 9.40 -2.15 1.77
C ILE A 268 10.50 -2.22 2.85
N ALA A 269 10.12 -2.37 4.12
CA ALA A 269 11.06 -2.54 5.24
C ALA A 269 11.96 -3.77 5.02
N ASN A 270 11.41 -4.87 4.52
CA ASN A 270 12.07 -6.16 4.26
C ASN A 270 12.84 -6.21 2.91
N GLY A 271 13.31 -5.06 2.42
CA GLY A 271 14.09 -4.99 1.19
C GLY A 271 13.35 -5.36 -0.10
N GLY A 272 12.02 -5.36 -0.06
CA GLY A 272 11.12 -5.71 -1.17
C GLY A 272 10.50 -7.10 -1.07
N LYS A 273 10.89 -7.92 -0.09
CA LYS A 273 10.31 -9.25 0.13
C LYS A 273 9.02 -9.12 0.94
N MET A 274 7.89 -9.51 0.35
CA MET A 274 6.58 -9.54 1.02
C MET A 274 6.34 -10.90 1.65
N VAL A 275 6.21 -10.93 2.97
CA VAL A 275 5.86 -12.12 3.76
C VAL A 275 4.41 -12.03 4.22
N LYS A 276 3.76 -13.17 4.37
CA LYS A 276 2.37 -13.26 4.83
C LYS A 276 2.31 -13.05 6.35
N PRO A 277 1.48 -12.13 6.84
CA PRO A 277 1.24 -12.01 8.27
C PRO A 277 0.71 -13.30 8.87
N THR A 278 1.21 -13.66 10.06
CA THR A 278 0.83 -14.90 10.75
C THR A 278 0.68 -14.68 12.26
N LEU A 279 -0.27 -15.42 12.86
CA LEU A 279 -0.46 -15.50 14.31
C LEU A 279 0.17 -16.78 14.90
N LYS A 280 0.90 -17.56 14.07
CA LYS A 280 1.53 -18.83 14.48
C LYS A 280 3.01 -18.83 14.09
N THR A 281 3.85 -19.31 15.00
CA THR A 281 5.28 -19.50 14.76
C THR A 281 5.58 -20.68 13.84
N GLY A 282 6.75 -20.67 13.21
CA GLY A 282 7.35 -21.87 12.58
C GLY A 282 7.60 -21.77 11.10
N GLU A 283 6.72 -21.15 10.30
CA GLU A 283 6.89 -21.02 8.86
C GLU A 283 6.69 -19.56 8.42
N VAL A 284 7.52 -19.12 7.48
CA VAL A 284 7.35 -17.85 6.76
C VAL A 284 6.86 -18.17 5.35
N GLU A 285 5.65 -17.74 5.04
CA GLU A 285 5.08 -17.82 3.69
C GLU A 285 5.43 -16.53 2.92
N ILE A 286 6.06 -16.66 1.76
CA ILE A 286 6.43 -15.54 0.92
C ILE A 286 5.31 -15.32 -0.11
N ILE A 287 4.65 -14.15 -0.05
CA ILE A 287 3.63 -13.72 -1.01
C ILE A 287 4.30 -13.25 -2.30
N ASN A 288 5.33 -12.42 -2.18
CA ASN A 288 6.06 -11.86 -3.32
C ASN A 288 7.55 -11.75 -2.95
N PRO A 289 8.44 -12.44 -3.68
CA PRO A 289 9.86 -12.41 -3.38
C PRO A 289 10.50 -11.03 -3.60
N GLN A 290 9.93 -10.18 -4.45
CA GLN A 290 10.45 -8.85 -4.74
C GLN A 290 9.36 -7.96 -5.36
N ILE A 291 8.73 -7.12 -4.56
CA ILE A 291 7.61 -6.25 -4.98
C ILE A 291 8.02 -5.16 -5.99
N ALA A 292 9.28 -4.73 -6.00
CA ALA A 292 9.82 -3.73 -6.91
C ALA A 292 11.35 -3.86 -7.02
N ASN A 293 11.96 -3.14 -7.94
CA ASN A 293 13.42 -3.10 -8.09
C ASN A 293 14.09 -2.71 -6.76
N LYS A 294 15.18 -3.41 -6.38
CA LYS A 294 15.90 -3.18 -5.12
C LYS A 294 16.38 -1.73 -4.93
N ALA A 295 16.82 -1.07 -6.01
CA ALA A 295 17.22 0.33 -5.96
C ALA A 295 16.01 1.23 -5.64
N ASN A 296 14.85 0.97 -6.23
CA ASN A 296 13.61 1.72 -5.95
C ASN A 296 13.10 1.47 -4.53
N ILE A 297 13.22 0.25 -4.01
CA ILE A 297 12.93 -0.05 -2.59
C ILE A 297 13.84 0.76 -1.68
N LYS A 298 15.16 0.79 -1.95
CA LYS A 298 16.10 1.59 -1.15
C LYS A 298 15.77 3.09 -1.19
N THR A 299 15.41 3.61 -2.36
CA THR A 299 14.93 4.99 -2.52
C THR A 299 13.67 5.24 -1.67
N MET A 300 12.70 4.32 -1.71
CA MET A 300 11.49 4.43 -0.88
C MET A 300 11.77 4.42 0.62
N GLN A 301 12.72 3.59 1.08
CA GLN A 301 13.14 3.56 2.48
C GLN A 301 13.68 4.94 2.93
N VAL A 302 14.52 5.57 2.10
CA VAL A 302 15.04 6.92 2.36
C VAL A 302 13.92 7.96 2.41
N VAL A 303 12.99 7.93 1.44
CA VAL A 303 11.90 8.92 1.40
C VAL A 303 10.93 8.73 2.58
N LEU A 304 10.64 7.48 2.99
CA LEU A 304 9.79 7.21 4.16
C LEU A 304 10.44 7.64 5.48
N ASP A 305 11.76 7.55 5.60
CA ASP A 305 12.49 8.14 6.73
C ASP A 305 12.39 9.68 6.72
N HIS A 306 12.51 10.32 5.56
CA HIS A 306 12.33 11.76 5.42
C HIS A 306 10.91 12.23 5.76
N VAL A 307 9.88 11.42 5.51
CA VAL A 307 8.50 11.73 5.96
C VAL A 307 8.47 11.95 7.48
N VAL A 308 9.23 11.15 8.25
CA VAL A 308 9.28 11.25 9.71
C VAL A 308 10.29 12.31 10.16
N SER A 309 11.50 12.33 9.62
CA SER A 309 12.54 13.27 10.07
C SER A 309 12.29 14.71 9.62
N GLN A 310 11.70 14.93 8.44
CA GLN A 310 11.56 16.27 7.82
C GLN A 310 10.13 16.62 7.41
N GLY A 311 9.22 15.62 7.34
CA GLY A 311 7.88 15.76 6.79
C GLY A 311 6.76 15.85 7.84
N LEU A 312 5.57 15.37 7.45
CA LEU A 312 4.36 15.39 8.28
C LEU A 312 4.32 14.24 9.31
N GLY A 313 5.23 13.28 9.22
CA GLY A 313 5.31 12.12 10.12
C GLY A 313 6.04 12.38 11.45
N ARG A 314 6.54 13.58 11.71
CA ARG A 314 7.41 13.91 12.85
C ARG A 314 6.90 13.44 14.21
N LYS A 315 5.58 13.38 14.39
CA LYS A 315 4.96 12.94 15.64
C LYS A 315 5.09 11.43 15.91
N ALA A 316 5.44 10.65 14.89
CA ALA A 316 5.71 9.22 15.04
C ALA A 316 7.19 8.94 15.35
N GLY A 317 8.08 9.91 15.16
CA GLY A 317 9.52 9.77 15.41
C GLY A 317 9.87 9.86 16.89
N THR A 318 10.96 9.20 17.27
CA THR A 318 11.60 9.27 18.59
C THR A 318 13.06 9.71 18.45
N PRO A 319 13.67 10.38 19.44
CA PRO A 319 15.09 10.68 19.40
C PRO A 319 15.99 9.45 19.57
N LEU A 320 15.43 8.31 20.02
CA LEU A 320 16.19 7.12 20.39
C LEU A 320 16.54 6.21 19.22
N LEU A 321 15.74 6.26 18.13
CA LEU A 321 15.98 5.54 16.88
C LEU A 321 15.27 6.24 15.70
N ARG A 322 15.71 5.90 14.49
CA ARG A 322 15.05 6.40 13.28
C ARG A 322 13.79 5.59 12.97
N VAL A 323 12.71 6.28 12.65
CA VAL A 323 11.43 5.71 12.22
C VAL A 323 11.18 6.10 10.77
N ALA A 324 10.74 5.17 9.96
CA ALA A 324 10.27 5.42 8.60
C ALA A 324 8.79 5.10 8.47
N GLY A 325 8.03 5.91 7.73
CA GLY A 325 6.60 5.66 7.57
C GLY A 325 5.85 6.80 6.91
N LYS A 326 4.53 6.69 6.89
CA LYS A 326 3.64 7.62 6.22
C LYS A 326 2.37 7.88 7.03
N THR A 327 1.92 9.11 7.04
CA THR A 327 0.63 9.53 7.59
C THR A 327 -0.49 9.33 6.58
N GLY A 328 -1.65 8.87 7.04
CA GLY A 328 -2.91 8.84 6.29
C GLY A 328 -3.96 9.72 6.95
N THR A 329 -4.74 10.42 6.13
CA THR A 329 -5.96 11.11 6.53
C THR A 329 -6.88 11.07 5.33
N SER A 330 -8.00 10.40 5.46
CA SER A 330 -9.05 10.34 4.44
C SER A 330 -10.40 10.67 5.05
N GLN A 331 -11.26 11.28 4.27
CA GLN A 331 -12.68 11.40 4.55
C GLN A 331 -13.35 10.14 4.04
N VAL A 332 -14.04 9.40 4.92
CA VAL A 332 -14.58 8.07 4.61
C VAL A 332 -16.07 8.14 4.31
N GLU A 333 -16.81 8.82 5.16
CA GLU A 333 -18.25 8.98 5.07
C GLU A 333 -18.69 10.36 5.53
N GLU A 334 -19.88 10.77 5.10
CA GLU A 334 -20.56 11.96 5.57
C GLU A 334 -21.88 11.53 6.23
N TYR A 335 -22.05 11.92 7.48
CA TYR A 335 -23.26 11.62 8.25
C TYR A 335 -24.15 12.85 8.32
N GLU A 336 -25.45 12.66 8.05
CA GLU A 336 -26.47 13.68 8.21
C GLU A 336 -27.07 13.62 9.61
N PHE A 337 -26.99 14.71 10.36
CA PHE A 337 -27.57 14.87 11.69
C PHE A 337 -28.67 15.95 11.66
N GLY A 338 -29.92 15.53 11.41
CA GLY A 338 -31.05 16.43 11.28
C GLY A 338 -31.03 17.27 9.99
N GLU A 339 -31.93 18.25 9.91
CA GLU A 339 -32.02 19.13 8.73
C GLU A 339 -30.73 19.99 8.61
N GLU A 340 -29.95 19.82 7.54
CA GLU A 340 -28.78 20.62 7.14
C GLU A 340 -27.48 20.46 7.97
N THR A 341 -27.37 19.46 8.88
CA THR A 341 -26.13 19.23 9.62
C THR A 341 -25.40 17.99 9.09
N TYR A 342 -24.23 18.19 8.42
CA TYR A 342 -23.38 17.12 7.92
C TYR A 342 -22.11 17.03 8.74
N VAL A 343 -21.70 15.83 9.13
CA VAL A 343 -20.45 15.57 9.83
C VAL A 343 -19.68 14.46 9.12
N ASN A 344 -18.48 14.81 8.69
CA ASN A 344 -17.61 13.85 8.03
C ASN A 344 -16.95 12.90 9.02
N GLU A 345 -16.90 11.63 8.67
CA GLU A 345 -16.02 10.67 9.30
C GLU A 345 -14.64 10.73 8.65
N TYR A 346 -13.63 10.73 9.50
CA TYR A 346 -12.23 10.70 9.09
C TYR A 346 -11.56 9.42 9.57
N GLN A 347 -10.87 8.77 8.66
CA GLN A 347 -9.93 7.71 8.94
C GLN A 347 -8.52 8.31 9.03
N LEU A 348 -7.88 8.13 10.18
CA LEU A 348 -6.56 8.65 10.52
C LEU A 348 -5.62 7.47 10.66
N ALA A 349 -4.48 7.50 9.95
CA ALA A 349 -3.55 6.40 10.04
C ALA A 349 -2.09 6.87 10.10
N PHE A 350 -1.26 6.02 10.67
CA PHE A 350 0.18 6.00 10.46
C PHE A 350 0.62 4.55 10.23
N CYS A 351 1.36 4.33 9.15
CA CYS A 351 1.95 3.04 8.85
C CYS A 351 3.45 3.22 8.63
N GLY A 352 4.26 2.39 9.27
CA GLY A 352 5.70 2.54 9.21
C GLY A 352 6.44 1.38 9.86
N TYR A 353 7.76 1.56 10.01
CA TYR A 353 8.65 0.55 10.55
C TYR A 353 9.83 1.19 11.29
N PHE A 354 10.45 0.41 12.14
CA PHE A 354 11.59 0.83 12.94
C PHE A 354 12.47 -0.36 13.35
N PRO A 355 13.80 -0.13 13.63
CA PRO A 355 14.56 1.05 13.21
C PRO A 355 14.52 1.24 11.68
N ALA A 356 14.70 2.48 11.17
CA ALA A 356 14.59 2.73 9.72
C ALA A 356 15.78 2.20 8.92
N ASP A 357 16.95 2.12 9.54
CA ASP A 357 18.20 1.65 8.96
C ASP A 357 18.33 0.11 8.97
N HIS A 358 17.85 -0.55 10.03
CA HIS A 358 17.80 -2.02 10.17
C HIS A 358 16.39 -2.44 10.61
N PRO A 359 15.41 -2.45 9.73
CA PRO A 359 14.01 -2.67 10.10
C PRO A 359 13.78 -4.01 10.78
N GLN A 360 13.24 -3.98 12.00
CA GLN A 360 12.90 -5.17 12.78
C GLN A 360 11.39 -5.31 12.97
N TYR A 361 10.69 -4.17 13.15
CA TYR A 361 9.25 -4.15 13.37
C TYR A 361 8.57 -3.17 12.43
N SER A 362 7.42 -3.57 11.93
CA SER A 362 6.47 -2.71 11.23
C SER A 362 5.18 -2.60 12.04
N MET A 363 4.52 -1.45 11.95
CA MET A 363 3.30 -1.20 12.70
C MET A 363 2.35 -0.30 11.90
N ILE A 364 1.05 -0.58 12.00
CA ILE A 364 0.00 0.32 11.56
C ILE A 364 -0.89 0.71 12.74
N VAL A 365 -1.18 1.99 12.82
CA VAL A 365 -2.20 2.59 13.68
C VAL A 365 -3.28 3.16 12.79
N SER A 366 -4.54 2.82 13.05
CA SER A 366 -5.71 3.31 12.32
C SER A 366 -6.80 3.71 13.32
N ILE A 367 -7.33 4.93 13.19
CA ILE A 367 -8.32 5.51 14.10
C ILE A 367 -9.40 6.19 13.26
N ASN A 368 -10.67 5.90 13.53
CA ASN A 368 -11.82 6.58 12.93
C ASN A 368 -12.46 7.55 13.92
N LYS A 369 -12.80 8.75 13.47
CA LYS A 369 -13.45 9.77 14.27
C LYS A 369 -14.37 10.68 13.46
N LEU A 370 -15.35 11.29 14.11
CA LEU A 370 -16.21 12.30 13.49
C LEU A 370 -15.65 13.73 13.66
N GLY A 371 -15.76 14.49 12.59
CA GLY A 371 -15.49 15.92 12.54
C GLY A 371 -14.01 16.30 12.65
N LEU A 372 -13.74 17.59 12.52
CA LEU A 372 -12.42 18.19 12.67
C LEU A 372 -12.13 18.53 14.14
N PRO A 373 -10.85 18.68 14.56
CA PRO A 373 -9.65 18.46 13.78
C PRO A 373 -9.39 16.98 13.52
N ALA A 374 -8.78 16.67 12.35
CA ALA A 374 -8.42 15.33 11.93
C ALA A 374 -6.97 15.31 11.43
N SER A 375 -6.11 14.48 12.05
CA SER A 375 -4.67 14.45 11.72
C SER A 375 -4.09 13.08 11.93
N GLY A 376 -3.74 12.40 10.84
CA GLY A 376 -3.04 11.10 10.90
C GLY A 376 -1.71 11.22 11.65
N GLY A 377 -0.88 12.23 11.35
CA GLY A 377 0.38 12.46 12.06
C GLY A 377 0.18 12.83 13.53
N GLY A 378 -0.78 13.71 13.83
CA GLY A 378 -1.01 14.22 15.18
C GLY A 378 -1.71 13.23 16.13
N MET A 379 -2.49 12.28 15.60
CA MET A 379 -3.27 11.33 16.40
C MET A 379 -2.73 9.90 16.27
N ALA A 380 -2.72 9.33 15.07
CA ALA A 380 -2.19 7.99 14.84
C ALA A 380 -0.65 7.95 14.98
N GLY A 381 0.06 8.97 14.48
CA GLY A 381 1.52 9.06 14.64
C GLY A 381 1.96 9.20 16.10
N THR A 382 1.22 9.93 16.94
CA THR A 382 1.50 10.02 18.38
C THR A 382 1.34 8.65 19.07
N LEU A 383 0.31 7.87 18.71
CA LEU A 383 0.16 6.54 19.28
C LEU A 383 1.28 5.59 18.78
N PHE A 384 1.65 5.68 17.51
CA PHE A 384 2.80 4.94 16.96
C PHE A 384 4.08 5.24 17.76
N HIS A 385 4.37 6.52 18.03
CA HIS A 385 5.49 6.95 18.86
C HIS A 385 5.44 6.31 20.26
N ASN A 386 4.29 6.43 20.97
CA ASN A 386 4.16 5.92 22.33
C ASN A 386 4.37 4.39 22.41
N ILE A 387 3.90 3.65 21.41
CA ILE A 387 4.12 2.20 21.34
C ILE A 387 5.60 1.90 21.05
N THR A 388 6.23 2.64 20.14
CA THR A 388 7.67 2.49 19.83
C THR A 388 8.51 2.75 21.07
N GLU A 389 8.25 3.82 21.84
CA GLU A 389 8.92 4.13 23.11
C GLU A 389 8.73 3.01 24.14
N TRP A 390 7.50 2.48 24.26
CA TRP A 390 7.24 1.35 25.15
C TRP A 390 8.06 0.13 24.77
N MET A 391 8.11 -0.21 23.48
CA MET A 391 8.89 -1.34 22.95
C MET A 391 10.38 -1.16 23.25
N LEU A 392 10.92 0.06 23.05
CA LEU A 392 12.31 0.38 23.37
C LEU A 392 12.64 0.18 24.86
N CYS A 393 11.75 0.59 25.75
CA CYS A 393 11.92 0.39 27.19
C CYS A 393 11.88 -1.10 27.62
N HIS A 394 11.46 -2.00 26.71
CA HIS A 394 11.37 -3.43 26.96
C HIS A 394 12.31 -4.23 26.03
N ASP A 395 13.44 -3.61 25.62
CA ASP A 395 14.46 -4.20 24.75
C ASP A 395 13.95 -4.70 23.39
N MET A 396 12.90 -4.08 22.90
CA MET A 396 12.33 -4.30 21.57
C MET A 396 12.34 -2.97 20.79
N PRO A 397 13.12 -2.76 19.78
CA PRO A 397 14.01 -3.66 19.03
C PRO A 397 15.40 -3.79 19.65
N THR A 398 16.16 -4.77 19.16
CA THR A 398 17.62 -4.80 19.38
C THR A 398 18.24 -3.66 18.59
N LEU A 399 18.74 -2.65 19.28
CA LEU A 399 19.47 -1.56 18.64
C LEU A 399 20.79 -2.08 18.10
N LEU A 400 21.00 -1.88 16.80
CA LEU A 400 22.24 -2.24 16.11
C LEU A 400 22.98 -0.96 15.77
N ILE A 401 24.28 -0.98 15.94
CA ILE A 401 25.20 0.06 15.43
C ILE A 401 26.15 -0.56 14.43
N GLU A 402 26.39 0.16 13.35
CA GLU A 402 27.45 -0.16 12.40
C GLU A 402 28.72 0.56 12.83
N ASP A 403 29.79 -0.17 13.01
CA ASP A 403 31.10 0.38 13.29
C ASP A 403 31.60 1.12 12.04
N GLU A 404 31.87 2.42 12.17
CA GLU A 404 32.23 3.29 11.04
C GLU A 404 33.57 2.90 10.38
N GLU A 405 34.48 2.20 11.11
CA GLU A 405 35.80 1.82 10.59
C GLU A 405 35.77 0.42 9.95
N THR A 406 35.03 -0.51 10.53
CA THR A 406 35.04 -1.92 10.11
C THR A 406 33.83 -2.31 9.28
N GLY A 407 32.71 -1.54 9.34
CA GLY A 407 31.42 -1.90 8.75
C GLY A 407 30.73 -3.08 9.45
N GLU A 408 31.23 -3.51 10.63
CA GLU A 408 30.59 -4.58 11.41
C GLU A 408 29.36 -4.05 12.14
N VAL A 409 28.24 -4.75 11.97
CA VAL A 409 26.99 -4.47 12.67
C VAL A 409 26.97 -5.24 13.99
N ARG A 410 26.89 -4.55 15.12
CA ARG A 410 26.78 -5.13 16.46
C ARG A 410 25.65 -4.54 17.28
N LYS A 411 25.25 -5.23 18.33
CA LYS A 411 24.28 -4.69 19.29
C LYS A 411 24.83 -3.45 20.00
N LEU A 412 24.00 -2.41 20.09
CA LEU A 412 24.26 -1.23 20.91
C LEU A 412 24.40 -1.69 22.38
N LYS A 413 25.45 -1.25 23.06
CA LYS A 413 25.67 -1.49 24.49
C LYS A 413 25.45 -0.20 25.26
N GLU A 414 25.13 -0.29 26.56
CA GLU A 414 25.00 0.90 27.42
C GLU A 414 26.27 1.78 27.38
N SER A 415 27.44 1.19 27.16
CA SER A 415 28.72 1.93 27.00
C SER A 415 28.78 2.80 25.74
N ASP A 416 27.92 2.60 24.76
CA ASP A 416 27.91 3.35 23.50
C ASP A 416 27.00 4.60 23.60
N ILE A 417 26.26 4.75 24.71
CA ILE A 417 25.28 5.85 24.94
C ILE A 417 25.90 6.99 25.79
N ASN A 418 27.13 6.85 26.31
CA ASN A 418 27.80 7.84 27.17
C ASN A 418 28.74 8.74 26.41
#